data_452288d6fce17e224652ea5b73b9cb07
#
_entry.id   452288d6fce17e224652ea5b73b9cb07
#
_cell.length_a   1.000
_cell.length_b   1.000
_cell.length_c   1.000
_cell.angle_alpha   90.00
_cell.angle_beta   90.00
_cell.angle_gamma   90.00
#
_symmetry.space_group_name_H-M   'P 1'
#
loop_
_entity.id
_entity.type
_entity.pdbx_description
1 polymer ?
#
loop_
_entity_poly.entity_id
_entity_poly.type
_entity_poly.pdbx_seq_one_letter_code
_entity_poly.pdbx_strand_id
1 'polypeptide(L)'
;FTPDGLDLDAMREHMLRVEGVVEVHDVHASMVATGLPVVTAHVVVADSCFHDGSAVTILDHIRSCVASHFEVSVEHSTFQLETAELGGREPDSVRHP
;
A
#
# COMPACT_ATOMS: atom_id res chain seq x y z
N PHE A 1 4.08 -15.14 6.40
CA PHE A 1 4.90 -15.73 5.33
C PHE A 1 5.27 -14.68 4.29
N THR A 2 6.53 -14.56 4.03
CA THR A 2 7.04 -13.63 3.03
C THR A 2 7.79 -14.44 1.98
N PRO A 3 7.45 -14.27 0.70
CA PRO A 3 8.16 -14.98 -0.36
C PRO A 3 9.66 -14.65 -0.35
N ASP A 4 10.46 -15.64 -0.72
CA ASP A 4 11.89 -15.46 -0.78
C ASP A 4 12.25 -14.31 -1.71
N GLY A 5 13.17 -13.50 -1.29
CA GLY A 5 13.69 -12.41 -2.10
C GLY A 5 12.84 -11.16 -2.08
N LEU A 6 11.71 -11.16 -1.39
CA LEU A 6 10.86 -9.98 -1.33
C LEU A 6 11.09 -9.27 -0.01
N ASP A 7 11.59 -8.04 -0.08
CA ASP A 7 11.89 -7.26 1.10
C ASP A 7 10.75 -6.28 1.35
N LEU A 8 9.90 -6.60 2.30
CA LEU A 8 8.72 -5.78 2.59
C LEU A 8 9.09 -4.46 3.23
N ASP A 9 10.19 -4.41 3.98
CA ASP A 9 10.64 -3.15 4.56
C ASP A 9 11.09 -2.20 3.48
N ALA A 10 11.83 -2.69 2.49
CA ALA A 10 12.25 -1.88 1.35
C ALA A 10 11.03 -1.40 0.57
N MET A 11 10.03 -2.26 0.41
CA MET A 11 8.83 -1.90 -0.31
C MET A 11 8.09 -0.79 0.40
N ARG A 12 7.99 -0.90 1.73
CA ARG A 12 7.35 0.13 2.53
C ARG A 12 8.08 1.46 2.36
N GLU A 13 9.41 1.44 2.38
CA GLU A 13 10.19 2.65 2.23
C GLU A 13 9.98 3.28 0.84
N HIS A 14 9.89 2.46 -0.19
CA HIS A 14 9.63 2.98 -1.52
C HIS A 14 8.26 3.64 -1.60
N MET A 15 7.25 3.03 -0.99
CA MET A 15 5.91 3.62 -1.00
C MET A 15 5.87 4.92 -0.24
N LEU A 16 6.67 5.02 0.85
CA LEU A 16 6.71 6.26 1.64
C LEU A 16 7.30 7.43 0.87
N ARG A 17 8.03 7.16 -0.21
CA ARG A 17 8.60 8.23 -1.00
C ARG A 17 7.63 8.81 -2.02
N VAL A 18 6.49 8.18 -2.20
CA VAL A 18 5.50 8.69 -3.14
C VAL A 18 4.89 9.95 -2.56
N GLU A 19 4.83 10.99 -3.36
CA GLU A 19 4.32 12.27 -2.88
C GLU A 19 2.87 12.13 -2.44
N GLY A 20 2.55 12.63 -1.27
CA GLY A 20 1.21 12.54 -0.70
C GLY A 20 1.04 11.42 0.31
N VAL A 21 1.97 10.48 0.36
CA VAL A 21 1.90 9.37 1.31
C VAL A 21 2.48 9.83 2.64
N VAL A 22 1.71 9.64 3.71
CA VAL A 22 2.09 10.02 5.05
C VAL A 22 2.64 8.83 5.83
N GLU A 23 2.03 7.67 5.63
CA GLU A 23 2.42 6.48 6.36
C GLU A 23 2.01 5.25 5.58
N VAL A 24 2.70 4.14 5.79
CA VAL A 24 2.34 2.86 5.18
C VAL A 24 2.39 1.83 6.30
N HIS A 25 1.34 1.04 6.45
CA HIS A 25 1.31 0.01 7.47
C HIS A 25 0.61 -1.24 6.95
N ASP A 26 0.77 -2.32 7.70
CA ASP A 26 0.15 -3.62 7.38
C ASP A 26 0.51 -4.10 5.98
N VAL A 27 1.80 -4.06 5.68
CA VAL A 27 2.28 -4.56 4.39
C VAL A 27 2.44 -6.07 4.48
N HIS A 28 1.75 -6.78 3.64
CA HIS A 28 1.79 -8.24 3.61
C HIS A 28 1.94 -8.73 2.19
N ALA A 29 2.54 -9.88 2.04
CA ALA A 29 2.68 -10.50 0.73
C ALA A 29 2.33 -11.98 0.84
N SER A 30 1.77 -12.53 -0.22
CA SER A 30 1.48 -13.95 -0.28
C SER A 30 1.60 -14.43 -1.71
N MET A 31 1.84 -15.72 -1.87
CA MET A 31 1.89 -16.33 -3.19
C MET A 31 0.52 -16.80 -3.59
N VAL A 32 0.20 -16.61 -4.85
CA VAL A 32 -1.03 -17.15 -5.41
C VAL A 32 -0.64 -17.94 -6.64
N ALA A 33 -1.61 -18.42 -7.37
CA ALA A 33 -1.35 -19.34 -8.47
C ALA A 33 -0.63 -18.73 -9.64
N THR A 34 -0.44 -17.42 -9.67
CA THR A 34 0.17 -16.72 -10.78
C THR A 34 1.68 -16.92 -10.86
N GLY A 35 2.30 -17.37 -9.78
CA GLY A 35 3.75 -17.50 -9.75
C GLY A 35 4.47 -16.27 -9.24
N LEU A 36 3.77 -15.16 -9.07
CA LEU A 36 4.34 -13.95 -8.49
C LEU A 36 3.60 -13.64 -7.19
N PRO A 37 4.28 -13.08 -6.21
CA PRO A 37 3.58 -12.70 -4.99
C PRO A 37 2.64 -11.54 -5.22
N VAL A 38 1.59 -11.46 -4.40
CA VAL A 38 0.70 -10.31 -4.38
C VAL A 38 0.89 -9.60 -3.05
N VAL A 39 0.63 -8.30 -3.04
CA VAL A 39 0.87 -7.45 -1.88
C VAL A 39 -0.43 -6.82 -1.45
N THR A 40 -0.62 -6.71 -0.15
CA THR A 40 -1.67 -5.84 0.39
C THR A 40 -0.99 -4.85 1.32
N ALA A 41 -1.43 -3.61 1.30
CA ALA A 41 -0.85 -2.57 2.14
C ALA A 41 -1.89 -1.50 2.43
N HIS A 42 -1.77 -0.89 3.59
CA HIS A 42 -2.60 0.26 3.96
C HIS A 42 -1.73 1.50 3.83
N VAL A 43 -2.17 2.44 3.03
CA VAL A 43 -1.41 3.65 2.71
C VAL A 43 -2.18 4.84 3.21
N VAL A 44 -1.60 5.57 4.16
CA VAL A 44 -2.24 6.73 4.75
C VAL A 44 -1.83 7.95 3.95
N VAL A 45 -2.81 8.74 3.54
CA VAL A 45 -2.58 9.96 2.79
C VAL A 45 -3.31 11.11 3.48
N ALA A 46 -2.95 12.33 3.14
CA ALA A 46 -3.62 13.49 3.70
C ALA A 46 -5.07 13.53 3.24
N ASP A 47 -5.96 14.02 4.13
CA ASP A 47 -7.37 14.12 3.80
C ASP A 47 -7.62 14.88 2.52
N SER A 48 -6.87 15.94 2.28
CA SER A 48 -7.08 16.76 1.10
C SER A 48 -6.92 15.97 -0.20
N CYS A 49 -6.16 14.87 -0.16
CA CYS A 49 -5.95 14.06 -1.35
C CYS A 49 -7.24 13.43 -1.86
N PHE A 50 -8.19 13.19 -0.96
CA PHE A 50 -9.47 12.63 -1.37
C PHE A 50 -10.41 13.69 -1.91
N HIS A 51 -10.15 14.95 -1.57
CA HIS A 51 -11.03 16.03 -2.00
C HIS A 51 -10.55 16.69 -3.29
N ASP A 52 -9.27 16.66 -3.57
CA ASP A 52 -8.73 17.32 -4.73
C ASP A 52 -8.43 16.37 -5.89
N GLY A 53 -8.77 15.09 -5.74
CA GLY A 53 -8.59 14.14 -6.83
C GLY A 53 -7.23 13.49 -6.88
N SER A 54 -6.29 13.88 -6.01
CA SER A 54 -4.95 13.33 -6.11
C SER A 54 -4.85 11.89 -5.60
N ALA A 55 -5.87 11.38 -4.89
CA ALA A 55 -5.82 10.01 -4.40
C ALA A 55 -5.60 9.00 -5.53
N VAL A 56 -6.25 9.22 -6.67
CA VAL A 56 -6.11 8.33 -7.82
C VAL A 56 -4.68 8.38 -8.36
N THR A 57 -4.11 9.57 -8.43
CA THR A 57 -2.74 9.74 -8.91
C THR A 57 -1.75 9.09 -7.95
N ILE A 58 -1.98 9.24 -6.64
CA ILE A 58 -1.12 8.63 -5.64
C ILE A 58 -1.15 7.11 -5.78
N LEU A 59 -2.34 6.54 -5.92
CA LEU A 59 -2.47 5.10 -6.08
C LEU A 59 -1.72 4.62 -7.32
N ASP A 60 -1.85 5.35 -8.41
CA ASP A 60 -1.17 5.01 -9.66
C ASP A 60 0.34 5.05 -9.48
N HIS A 61 0.85 6.06 -8.78
CA HIS A 61 2.28 6.17 -8.52
C HIS A 61 2.78 5.03 -7.63
N ILE A 62 1.99 4.64 -6.64
CA ILE A 62 2.34 3.52 -5.77
C ILE A 62 2.45 2.24 -6.59
N ARG A 63 1.46 1.97 -7.42
CA ARG A 63 1.46 0.75 -8.24
C ARG A 63 2.64 0.75 -9.19
N SER A 64 2.95 1.87 -9.81
CA SER A 64 4.08 1.98 -10.72
C SER A 64 5.40 1.79 -9.99
N CYS A 65 5.53 2.37 -8.82
CA CYS A 65 6.75 2.26 -8.03
C CYS A 65 7.00 0.81 -7.62
N VAL A 66 5.96 0.14 -7.12
CA VAL A 66 6.10 -1.24 -6.68
C VAL A 66 6.40 -2.15 -7.87
N ALA A 67 5.72 -1.95 -8.98
CA ALA A 67 5.94 -2.76 -10.17
C ALA A 67 7.35 -2.59 -10.72
N SER A 68 7.91 -1.40 -10.59
CA SER A 68 9.23 -1.11 -11.15
C SER A 68 10.38 -1.64 -10.31
N HIS A 69 10.17 -1.77 -9.01
CA HIS A 69 11.26 -2.11 -8.11
C HIS A 69 11.15 -3.50 -7.47
N PHE A 70 10.03 -4.17 -7.64
CA PHE A 70 9.82 -5.47 -7.00
C PHE A 70 9.13 -6.42 -7.96
N GLU A 71 9.42 -7.69 -7.81
CA GLU A 71 8.80 -8.72 -8.66
C GLU A 71 7.51 -9.19 -8.00
N VAL A 72 6.43 -8.45 -8.22
CA VAL A 72 5.13 -8.77 -7.65
C VAL A 72 4.07 -8.59 -8.73
N SER A 73 2.93 -9.21 -8.50
CA SER A 73 1.79 -9.06 -9.41
C SER A 73 0.97 -7.86 -8.95
N VAL A 74 1.26 -6.70 -9.51
CA VAL A 74 0.58 -5.47 -9.11
C VAL A 74 -0.89 -5.54 -9.50
N GLU A 75 -1.22 -6.25 -10.58
CA GLU A 75 -2.61 -6.40 -10.99
C GLU A 75 -3.47 -7.05 -9.93
N HIS A 76 -2.89 -7.94 -9.14
CA HIS A 76 -3.63 -8.67 -8.12
C HIS A 76 -3.35 -8.14 -6.72
N SER A 77 -2.57 -7.08 -6.62
CA SER A 77 -2.23 -6.50 -5.33
C SER A 77 -3.25 -5.43 -4.96
N THR A 78 -3.39 -5.17 -3.68
CA THR A 78 -4.35 -4.20 -3.16
C THR A 78 -3.63 -3.17 -2.30
N PHE A 79 -3.84 -1.90 -2.63
CA PHE A 79 -3.29 -0.81 -1.84
C PHE A 79 -4.49 0.02 -1.37
N GLN A 80 -4.81 -0.08 -0.09
CA GLN A 80 -5.95 0.62 0.47
C GLN A 80 -5.52 1.99 0.94
N LEU A 81 -6.12 3.03 0.40
CA LEU A 81 -5.79 4.40 0.81
C LEU A 81 -6.68 4.80 1.98
N GLU A 82 -6.08 5.42 2.97
CA GLU A 82 -6.78 5.83 4.19
C GLU A 82 -6.38 7.25 4.53
N THR A 83 -7.24 7.96 5.24
CA THR A 83 -6.86 9.26 5.76
C THR A 83 -6.13 9.05 7.08
N ALA A 84 -5.33 10.04 7.46
CA ALA A 84 -4.61 9.99 8.72
C ALA A 84 -5.57 9.85 9.89
N GLU A 85 -6.69 10.53 9.84
CA GLU A 85 -7.65 10.47 10.91
C GLU A 85 -8.27 9.09 11.02
N LEU A 86 -8.66 8.51 9.89
CA LEU A 86 -9.27 7.20 9.91
C LEU A 86 -8.26 6.15 10.33
N GLY A 87 -7.06 6.20 9.81
CA GLY A 87 -6.02 5.25 10.17
C GLY A 87 -5.66 5.33 11.63
N GLY A 88 -5.67 6.51 12.20
CA GLY A 88 -5.35 6.69 13.61
C GLY A 88 -6.43 6.17 14.52
N ARG A 89 -7.69 6.08 14.05
CA ARG A 89 -8.72 5.57 14.88
C ARG A 89 -8.90 4.13 14.82
N GLU A 90 -8.34 3.52 13.86
CA GLU A 90 -8.55 2.18 13.70
C GLU A 90 -8.19 1.43 14.70
N PRO A 91 -8.24 1.00 15.17
CA PRO A 91 -7.97 0.15 15.90
C PRO A 91 -8.80 -0.60 16.24
N ASP A 92 -8.86 -0.36 16.53
CA ASP A 92 -9.37 -1.01 17.09
C ASP A 92 -10.60 -1.24 17.02
N SER A 93 -10.96 -1.01 17.07
CA SER A 93 -12.03 -1.20 17.13
C SER A 93 -12.84 -1.32 16.28
N VAL A 94 -12.92 -0.98 15.94
CA VAL A 94 -13.74 -0.91 15.24
C VAL A 94 -13.86 -1.46 14.22
N ARG A 95 -13.40 -1.63 13.90
CA ARG A 95 -13.39 -1.97 12.88
C ARG A 95 -13.73 -2.86 12.46
N HIS A 96 -13.65 -3.22 12.59
CA HIS A 96 -13.93 -3.78 12.05
C HIS A 96 -14.64 -4.16 11.95
N PRO A 97 -14.91 -4.11 11.86
CA PRO A 97 -15.51 -4.65 11.71
C PRO A 97 -15.43 -5.02 11.18
#